data_c2edb433787f06f2ac4eb27704ab634d
#
_entry.id   c2edb433787f06f2ac4eb27704ab634d
#
_cell.length_a   1.000
_cell.length_b   1.000
_cell.length_c   1.000
_cell.angle_alpha   90.00
_cell.angle_beta   90.00
_cell.angle_gamma   90.00
#
_symmetry.space_group_name_H-M   'P 1'
#
loop_
_entity.id
_entity.type
_entity.pdbx_description
1 polymer ?
#
loop_
_entity_poly.entity_id
_entity_poly.type
_entity_poly.pdbx_seq_one_letter_code
_entity_poly.pdbx_strand_id
1 'polypeptide(L)'
;FGTNWFATSALNLAWTSVTSSADGAQMAAVYNLGGLYLSEDSGLSWVQRLPLPNTVSWTAVTMSSDASTLVAVGNPSQIYVSSQATTTTGTAGSLRGARLAAVELIHCGNGVFMPISNQGTIRAK
;
A
#
# COMPACT_ATOMS: atom_id res chain seq x y z
N PHE A 1 17.79 18.99 -8.59
CA PHE A 1 16.43 18.62 -8.20
C PHE A 1 15.43 19.61 -8.77
N GLY A 2 14.28 19.14 -9.33
CA GLY A 2 13.16 20.01 -9.73
C GLY A 2 13.36 20.83 -10.99
N THR A 3 14.25 20.41 -11.89
CA THR A 3 14.49 21.13 -13.14
C THR A 3 13.42 20.88 -14.20
N ASN A 4 12.75 19.74 -14.15
CA ASN A 4 11.68 19.39 -15.08
C ASN A 4 10.43 18.97 -14.29
N TRP A 5 9.29 19.56 -14.64
CA TRP A 5 8.00 19.25 -14.04
C TRP A 5 7.04 18.82 -15.15
N PHE A 6 6.35 17.73 -14.94
CA PHE A 6 5.29 17.23 -15.83
C PHE A 6 4.07 16.80 -15.02
N ALA A 7 2.90 16.95 -15.59
CA ALA A 7 1.68 16.43 -14.99
C ALA A 7 1.67 14.90 -15.07
N THR A 8 1.30 14.26 -13.96
CA THR A 8 1.09 12.82 -13.92
C THR A 8 -0.29 12.45 -14.48
N SER A 9 -0.61 11.15 -14.56
CA SER A 9 -1.94 10.65 -14.93
C SER A 9 -2.98 10.78 -13.80
N ALA A 10 -2.61 11.36 -12.66
CA ALA A 10 -3.55 11.59 -11.56
C ALA A 10 -4.76 12.40 -12.03
N LEU A 11 -5.93 12.03 -11.55
CA LEU A 11 -7.17 12.76 -11.85
C LEU A 11 -7.06 14.23 -11.40
N ASN A 12 -7.75 15.12 -12.10
CA ASN A 12 -7.81 16.53 -11.73
C ASN A 12 -8.77 16.72 -10.55
N LEU A 13 -8.24 16.60 -9.34
CA LEU A 13 -8.97 16.66 -8.07
C LEU A 13 -8.39 17.78 -7.18
N ALA A 14 -9.11 18.15 -6.14
CA ALA A 14 -8.64 19.12 -5.14
C ALA A 14 -7.65 18.43 -4.16
N TRP A 15 -6.47 18.10 -4.68
CA TRP A 15 -5.41 17.45 -3.89
C TRP A 15 -4.98 18.33 -2.74
N THR A 16 -4.88 17.74 -1.54
CA THR A 16 -4.50 18.43 -0.31
C THR A 16 -3.12 18.04 0.19
N SER A 17 -2.70 16.81 -0.07
CA SER A 17 -1.39 16.32 0.38
C SER A 17 -0.92 15.16 -0.48
N VAL A 18 0.39 15.05 -0.65
CA VAL A 18 1.08 13.96 -1.32
C VAL A 18 2.32 13.57 -0.54
N THR A 19 2.66 12.30 -0.55
CA THR A 19 3.87 11.74 0.07
C THR A 19 4.46 10.66 -0.82
N SER A 20 5.74 10.31 -0.60
CA SER A 20 6.42 9.24 -1.32
C SER A 20 7.31 8.41 -0.40
N SER A 21 7.62 7.19 -0.83
CA SER A 21 8.71 6.38 -0.30
C SER A 21 10.06 7.05 -0.53
N ALA A 22 11.11 6.55 0.13
CA ALA A 22 12.45 7.13 0.02
C ALA A 22 13.03 7.07 -1.39
N ASP A 23 12.69 6.05 -2.15
CA ASP A 23 13.10 5.84 -3.55
C ASP A 23 12.18 6.55 -4.56
N GLY A 24 11.03 7.09 -4.11
CA GLY A 24 10.02 7.72 -4.95
C GLY A 24 9.21 6.75 -5.80
N ALA A 25 9.39 5.44 -5.63
CA ALA A 25 8.67 4.44 -6.41
C ALA A 25 7.18 4.35 -6.01
N GLN A 26 6.91 4.47 -4.72
CA GLN A 26 5.55 4.46 -4.19
C GLN A 26 5.15 5.86 -3.71
N MET A 27 3.94 6.26 -4.06
CA MET A 27 3.39 7.56 -3.70
C MET A 27 1.96 7.41 -3.21
N ALA A 28 1.56 8.31 -2.32
CA ALA A 28 0.18 8.42 -1.87
C ALA A 28 -0.28 9.87 -1.93
N ALA A 29 -1.52 10.08 -2.35
CA ALA A 29 -2.13 11.39 -2.40
C ALA A 29 -3.55 11.35 -1.86
N VAL A 30 -3.96 12.40 -1.16
CA VAL A 30 -5.30 12.57 -0.61
C VAL A 30 -5.92 13.86 -1.11
N TYR A 31 -7.26 13.88 -1.21
CA TYR A 31 -7.99 15.06 -1.62
C TYR A 31 -9.21 15.32 -0.74
N ASN A 32 -9.68 16.55 -0.78
CA ASN A 32 -10.80 17.00 0.03
C ASN A 32 -12.11 16.31 -0.38
N LEU A 33 -12.89 15.82 0.62
CA LEU A 33 -14.17 15.10 0.44
C LEU A 33 -14.04 13.84 -0.43
N GLY A 34 -12.89 13.19 -0.40
CA GLY A 34 -12.65 12.05 -1.27
C GLY A 34 -11.87 10.94 -0.61
N GLY A 35 -11.09 10.24 -1.42
CA GLY A 35 -10.32 9.08 -1.03
C GLY A 35 -8.82 9.32 -1.03
N LEU A 36 -8.13 8.23 -0.84
CA LEU A 36 -6.68 8.11 -0.96
C LEU A 36 -6.38 7.40 -2.28
N TYR A 37 -5.43 7.94 -3.01
CA TYR A 37 -4.87 7.33 -4.20
C TYR A 37 -3.45 6.88 -3.93
N LEU A 38 -3.09 5.71 -4.47
CA LEU A 38 -1.74 5.18 -4.45
C LEU A 38 -1.20 5.05 -5.86
N SER A 39 0.08 5.33 -6.01
CA SER A 39 0.88 4.98 -7.17
C SER A 39 1.99 4.03 -6.72
N GLU A 40 2.23 2.98 -7.50
CA GLU A 40 3.29 2.00 -7.29
C GLU A 40 4.36 2.07 -8.40
N ASP A 41 4.28 3.08 -9.25
CA ASP A 41 5.10 3.25 -10.45
C ASP A 41 5.63 4.68 -10.63
N SER A 42 6.02 5.33 -9.53
CA SER A 42 6.60 6.68 -9.51
C SER A 42 5.66 7.76 -10.07
N GLY A 43 4.35 7.60 -9.87
CA GLY A 43 3.35 8.56 -10.29
C GLY A 43 2.84 8.39 -11.72
N LEU A 44 3.24 7.34 -12.44
CA LEU A 44 2.77 7.07 -13.80
C LEU A 44 1.30 6.64 -13.83
N SER A 45 0.89 5.81 -12.88
CA SER A 45 -0.52 5.45 -12.70
C SER A 45 -0.98 5.64 -11.24
N TRP A 46 -2.27 5.90 -11.05
CA TRP A 46 -2.86 6.15 -9.75
C TRP A 46 -4.14 5.32 -9.58
N VAL A 47 -4.23 4.59 -8.48
CA VAL A 47 -5.36 3.74 -8.15
C VAL A 47 -5.99 4.21 -6.85
N GLN A 48 -7.29 4.46 -6.86
CA GLN A 48 -8.03 4.78 -5.65
C GLN A 48 -8.07 3.54 -4.73
N ARG A 49 -7.57 3.71 -3.53
CA ARG A 49 -7.61 2.68 -2.49
C ARG A 49 -8.75 2.98 -1.52
N LEU A 50 -9.69 2.05 -1.52
CA LEU A 50 -10.83 1.85 -0.62
C LEU A 50 -11.74 3.04 -0.32
N PRO A 51 -13.00 2.74 -0.05
CA PRO A 51 -13.93 3.73 0.48
C PRO A 51 -13.55 4.02 1.94
N LEU A 52 -12.57 4.87 2.13
CA LEU A 52 -12.55 5.68 3.33
C LEU A 52 -13.84 6.49 3.29
N PRO A 53 -14.48 6.75 4.44
CA PRO A 53 -15.76 7.44 4.44
C PRO A 53 -15.66 8.72 3.58
N ASN A 54 -16.51 8.85 2.58
CA ASN A 54 -16.60 10.04 1.70
C ASN A 54 -16.92 11.34 2.46
N THR A 55 -17.04 11.23 3.78
CA THR A 55 -17.37 12.32 4.70
C THR A 55 -16.14 12.96 5.33
N VAL A 56 -14.95 12.43 5.09
CA VAL A 56 -13.70 12.95 5.64
C VAL A 56 -13.05 13.91 4.66
N SER A 57 -12.85 15.14 5.09
CA SER A 57 -11.99 16.09 4.39
C SER A 57 -10.53 15.80 4.74
N TRP A 58 -9.87 15.04 3.87
CA TRP A 58 -8.45 14.68 4.08
C TRP A 58 -7.57 15.91 3.97
N THR A 59 -6.68 16.11 4.96
CA THR A 59 -5.82 17.30 5.05
C THR A 59 -4.35 16.98 4.89
N ALA A 60 -3.91 15.81 5.33
CA ALA A 60 -2.52 15.39 5.19
C ALA A 60 -2.39 13.86 5.09
N VAL A 61 -1.33 13.43 4.42
CA VAL A 61 -0.88 12.04 4.36
C VAL A 61 0.64 12.00 4.47
N THR A 62 1.16 11.00 5.16
CA THR A 62 2.60 10.70 5.22
C THR A 62 2.83 9.21 5.06
N MET A 63 4.02 8.84 4.60
CA MET A 63 4.43 7.48 4.30
C MET A 63 5.78 7.21 4.97
N SER A 64 5.96 5.98 5.48
CA SER A 64 7.29 5.52 5.91
C SER A 64 8.23 5.38 4.70
N SER A 65 9.53 5.47 4.95
CA SER A 65 10.55 5.41 3.90
C SER A 65 10.48 4.14 3.05
N ASP A 66 10.06 3.04 3.64
CA ASP A 66 9.88 1.72 3.01
C ASP A 66 8.47 1.48 2.45
N ALA A 67 7.61 2.51 2.50
CA ALA A 67 6.21 2.46 2.10
C ALA A 67 5.33 1.45 2.86
N SER A 68 5.82 0.86 3.95
CA SER A 68 5.08 -0.15 4.71
C SER A 68 3.93 0.44 5.53
N THR A 69 4.01 1.71 5.87
CA THR A 69 3.04 2.41 6.72
C THR A 69 2.62 3.74 6.10
N LEU A 70 1.32 3.96 6.03
CA LEU A 70 0.72 5.25 5.71
C LEU A 70 -0.02 5.78 6.92
N VAL A 71 0.10 7.07 7.16
CA VAL A 71 -0.69 7.79 8.16
C VAL A 71 -1.40 8.94 7.47
N ALA A 72 -2.71 9.03 7.65
CA ALA A 72 -3.52 10.10 7.08
C ALA A 72 -4.41 10.74 8.13
N VAL A 73 -4.64 12.03 7.99
CA VAL A 73 -5.49 12.82 8.89
C VAL A 73 -6.50 13.64 8.09
N GLY A 74 -7.67 13.83 8.67
CA GLY A 74 -8.73 14.58 8.04
C GLY A 74 -9.72 15.18 9.06
N ASN A 75 -10.71 15.90 8.58
CA ASN A 75 -11.74 16.57 9.39
C ASN A 75 -13.15 16.02 9.00
N PRO A 76 -14.03 15.63 9.94
CA PRO A 76 -13.84 15.52 11.39
C PRO A 76 -12.83 14.41 11.74
N SER A 77 -12.06 14.65 12.77
CA SER A 77 -10.71 14.19 12.92
C SER A 77 -10.55 12.84 13.60
N GLN A 78 -10.04 11.89 12.85
CA GLN A 78 -9.30 10.74 13.39
C GLN A 78 -7.95 10.66 12.66
N ILE A 79 -6.96 10.06 13.32
CA ILE A 79 -5.72 9.64 12.68
C ILE A 79 -5.94 8.22 12.17
N TYR A 80 -5.74 8.02 10.89
CA TYR A 80 -5.84 6.72 10.23
C TYR A 80 -4.45 6.20 9.94
N VAL A 81 -4.20 4.97 10.33
CA VAL A 81 -2.94 4.27 10.06
C VAL A 81 -3.25 3.03 9.23
N SER A 82 -2.62 2.95 8.06
CA SER A 82 -2.64 1.75 7.24
C SER A 82 -1.25 1.14 7.27
N SER A 83 -1.16 -0.10 7.73
CA SER A 83 0.04 -0.91 7.57
C SER A 83 -0.22 -1.94 6.49
N GLN A 84 0.70 -2.08 5.55
CA GLN A 84 0.69 -3.29 4.73
C GLN A 84 0.90 -4.47 5.68
N ALA A 85 0.02 -5.46 5.59
CA ALA A 85 0.36 -6.77 6.10
C ALA A 85 1.51 -7.29 5.21
N THR A 86 2.73 -6.87 5.51
CA THR A 86 3.88 -7.52 4.92
C THR A 86 3.80 -8.97 5.37
N THR A 87 3.60 -9.87 4.44
CA THR A 87 4.11 -11.22 4.62
C THR A 87 5.61 -11.05 4.77
N THR A 88 6.05 -10.89 5.99
CA THR A 88 7.46 -10.79 6.28
C THR A 88 8.11 -12.05 5.72
N THR A 89 8.94 -11.87 4.71
CA THR A 89 9.92 -12.88 4.33
C THR A 89 10.82 -13.08 5.55
N GLY A 90 10.39 -13.90 6.48
CA GLY A 90 11.12 -14.11 7.72
C GLY A 90 10.39 -15.09 8.61
N THR A 91 11.04 -15.51 9.64
CA THR A 91 10.67 -16.56 10.58
C THR A 91 9.30 -16.43 11.29
N ALA A 92 8.50 -15.43 10.99
CA ALA A 92 7.22 -15.14 11.64
C ALA A 92 6.00 -15.22 10.73
N GLY A 93 6.13 -15.58 9.46
CA GLY A 93 4.98 -15.77 8.57
C GLY A 93 4.29 -17.11 8.81
N SER A 94 2.96 -17.13 8.84
CA SER A 94 2.20 -18.39 8.87
C SER A 94 1.27 -18.49 7.67
N LEU A 95 1.18 -19.66 7.09
CA LEU A 95 0.19 -20.01 6.09
C LEU A 95 -0.96 -20.73 6.77
N ARG A 96 -2.19 -20.29 6.51
CA ARG A 96 -3.39 -21.00 6.95
C ARG A 96 -4.16 -21.50 5.73
N GLY A 97 -4.47 -22.79 5.75
CA GLY A 97 -5.29 -23.43 4.75
C GLY A 97 -6.52 -24.08 5.35
N ALA A 98 -7.51 -24.40 4.52
CA ALA A 98 -8.59 -25.29 4.87
C ALA A 98 -8.01 -26.69 5.19
N ARG A 99 -8.79 -27.50 5.92
CA ARG A 99 -8.43 -28.88 6.17
C ARG A 99 -8.15 -29.56 4.82
N LEU A 100 -7.00 -30.25 4.69
CA LEU A 100 -6.47 -30.87 3.46
C LEU A 100 -5.87 -29.87 2.43
N ALA A 101 -5.69 -28.59 2.78
CA ALA A 101 -4.91 -27.71 1.92
C ALA A 101 -3.41 -28.07 2.05
N ALA A 102 -2.75 -28.15 0.91
CA ALA A 102 -1.31 -28.39 0.82
C ALA A 102 -0.64 -27.29 0.01
N VAL A 103 0.57 -26.95 0.38
CA VAL A 103 1.43 -26.04 -0.38
C VAL A 103 2.81 -26.64 -0.49
N GLU A 104 3.33 -26.62 -1.68
CA GLU A 104 4.71 -26.99 -1.94
C GLU A 104 5.57 -25.73 -2.00
N LEU A 105 6.65 -25.68 -1.24
CA LEU A 105 7.54 -24.53 -1.13
C LEU A 105 8.92 -24.92 -1.63
N ILE A 106 9.54 -24.04 -2.43
CA ILE A 106 10.95 -24.13 -2.79
C ILE A 106 11.76 -23.13 -1.97
N HIS A 107 12.88 -23.58 -1.44
CA HIS A 107 13.83 -22.72 -0.75
C HIS A 107 14.69 -21.97 -1.77
N CYS A 108 14.60 -20.63 -1.77
CA CYS A 108 15.30 -19.74 -2.70
C CYS A 108 16.61 -19.16 -2.14
N GLY A 109 17.09 -19.67 -1.01
CA GLY A 109 18.24 -19.13 -0.28
C GLY A 109 17.85 -18.06 0.75
N ASN A 110 18.77 -17.73 1.65
CA ASN A 110 18.60 -16.71 2.70
C ASN A 110 17.32 -16.85 3.55
N GLY A 111 16.83 -18.08 3.74
CA GLY A 111 15.61 -18.33 4.50
C GLY A 111 14.30 -17.97 3.75
N VAL A 112 14.37 -17.69 2.47
CA VAL A 112 13.20 -17.38 1.65
C VAL A 112 12.63 -18.65 1.04
N PHE A 113 11.31 -18.83 1.17
CA PHE A 113 10.55 -19.91 0.57
C PHE A 113 9.51 -19.34 -0.39
N MET A 114 9.41 -19.91 -1.58
CA MET A 114 8.38 -19.55 -2.56
C MET A 114 7.42 -20.72 -2.77
N PRO A 115 6.09 -20.48 -2.81
CA PRO A 115 5.14 -21.51 -3.17
C PRO A 115 5.27 -21.83 -4.68
N ILE A 116 5.43 -23.10 -5.01
CA ILE A 116 5.46 -23.58 -6.39
C ILE A 116 4.18 -24.31 -6.77
N SER A 117 3.45 -24.84 -5.81
CA SER A 117 2.13 -25.40 -6.02
C SER A 117 1.27 -25.32 -4.77
N ASN A 118 -0.05 -25.35 -4.93
CA ASN A 118 -0.98 -25.42 -3.82
C ASN A 118 -2.25 -26.20 -4.20
N GLN A 119 -2.79 -26.94 -3.26
CA GLN A 119 -4.11 -27.54 -3.33
C GLN A 119 -5.00 -26.94 -2.24
N GLY A 120 -6.22 -26.55 -2.61
CA GLY A 120 -7.16 -25.89 -1.71
C GLY A 120 -6.91 -24.40 -1.55
N THR A 121 -7.67 -23.77 -0.66
CA THR A 121 -7.55 -22.33 -0.35
C THR A 121 -6.50 -22.13 0.72
N ILE A 122 -5.42 -21.43 0.40
CA ILE A 122 -4.36 -21.04 1.33
C ILE A 122 -4.37 -19.52 1.45
N ARG A 123 -4.27 -19.02 2.66
CA ARG A 123 -4.16 -17.60 2.98
C ARG A 123 -2.88 -17.34 3.76
N ALA A 124 -2.11 -16.36 3.33
CA ALA A 124 -1.01 -15.84 4.13
C ALA A 124 -1.58 -14.98 5.27
N LYS A 125 -0.93 -15.04 6.41
CA LYS A 125 -1.27 -14.26 7.60
C LYS A 125 -0.05 -13.50 8.09
#